data_42935383fa3c670d9bcd522c4e37eda2
#
_entry.id   42935383fa3c670d9bcd522c4e37eda2
#
_cell.length_a   1.000
_cell.length_b   1.000
_cell.length_c   1.000
_cell.angle_alpha   90.00
_cell.angle_beta   90.00
_cell.angle_gamma   90.00
#
_symmetry.space_group_name_H-M   'P 1'
#
loop_
_entity.id
_entity.type
_entity.pdbx_description
1 polymer ?
#
loop_
_entity_poly.entity_id
_entity_poly.type
_entity_poly.pdbx_seq_one_letter_code
_entity_poly.pdbx_strand_id
1 'polypeptide(L)'
;TLTNNKYEIEILTLTDYQNKYLDGLICDPFLELKEGRVQCSQLFSDILGDYDATDFYALSMPYLFKDHDHASRVFEGEIGKSLFEHLYEKTQVRGLSFTYSGGYRCTASTTPIRSIEDFAGKTYSRWRNPVHADMIDMVGAKKVDRLTDSETDWDKVNVTQTTYPRYHADAHRSQKYVADTKHSMYVTSILLNDSFWNSLSEQDQAHFTQAGFLAARKERAQSVADAEEIKTSESKQEKLGIEEVITWPEEEISKLKTLWSPLYEKYKNFFGNNILDKIKKI
;
A
#
# COMPACT_ATOMS: atom_id res chain seq x y z
N THR A 1 -21.88 15.58 -13.42
CA THR A 1 -21.59 14.20 -12.95
C THR A 1 -21.78 13.22 -14.11
N LEU A 2 -20.97 12.15 -14.20
CA LEU A 2 -21.04 11.17 -15.29
C LEU A 2 -22.40 10.42 -15.32
N THR A 3 -23.04 10.23 -14.17
CA THR A 3 -24.27 9.48 -14.00
C THR A 3 -25.53 10.35 -13.81
N ASN A 4 -25.43 11.66 -14.04
CA ASN A 4 -26.53 12.61 -13.82
C ASN A 4 -27.19 12.49 -12.42
N ASN A 5 -26.36 12.27 -11.39
CA ASN A 5 -26.76 12.09 -9.98
C ASN A 5 -27.67 10.85 -9.74
N LYS A 6 -27.60 9.84 -10.59
CA LYS A 6 -28.35 8.59 -10.42
C LYS A 6 -27.94 7.83 -9.16
N TYR A 7 -26.67 7.96 -8.73
CA TYR A 7 -26.10 7.29 -7.59
C TYR A 7 -25.75 8.33 -6.51
N GLU A 8 -26.13 8.03 -5.28
CA GLU A 8 -25.65 8.66 -4.08
C GLU A 8 -24.54 7.79 -3.48
N ILE A 9 -23.41 8.42 -3.08
CA ILE A 9 -22.27 7.70 -2.55
C ILE A 9 -22.09 8.11 -1.09
N GLU A 10 -22.24 7.16 -0.19
CA GLU A 10 -21.86 7.32 1.21
C GLU A 10 -20.40 6.89 1.37
N ILE A 11 -19.54 7.80 1.83
CA ILE A 11 -18.11 7.54 2.08
C ILE A 11 -17.92 7.40 3.58
N LEU A 12 -17.38 6.25 4.01
CA LEU A 12 -17.13 5.93 5.40
C LEU A 12 -15.69 5.47 5.57
N THR A 13 -15.07 5.86 6.68
CA THR A 13 -13.88 5.14 7.14
C THR A 13 -14.29 3.76 7.66
N LEU A 14 -13.33 2.84 7.81
CA LEU A 14 -13.61 1.52 8.40
C LEU A 14 -14.23 1.67 9.80
N THR A 15 -13.70 2.57 10.61
CA THR A 15 -14.22 2.84 11.97
C THR A 15 -15.65 3.40 11.93
N ASP A 16 -15.95 4.34 11.01
CA ASP A 16 -17.31 4.86 10.87
C ASP A 16 -18.29 3.78 10.43
N TYR A 17 -17.87 2.90 9.51
CA TYR A 17 -18.66 1.77 9.06
C TYR A 17 -18.95 0.80 10.24
N GLN A 18 -17.93 0.42 10.99
CA GLN A 18 -18.05 -0.45 12.16
C GLN A 18 -19.02 0.14 13.18
N ASN A 19 -18.86 1.41 13.51
CA ASN A 19 -19.73 2.10 14.48
C ASN A 19 -21.17 2.21 13.99
N LYS A 20 -21.38 2.49 12.70
CA LYS A 20 -22.71 2.73 12.15
C LYS A 20 -23.51 1.47 11.89
N TYR A 21 -22.86 0.41 11.43
CA TYR A 21 -23.51 -0.79 10.93
C TYR A 21 -23.24 -2.07 11.73
N LEU A 22 -22.21 -2.07 12.59
CA LEU A 22 -21.74 -3.26 13.30
C LEU A 22 -21.63 -3.05 14.82
N ASP A 23 -22.23 -1.99 15.36
CA ASP A 23 -22.16 -1.66 16.80
C ASP A 23 -20.73 -1.61 17.36
N GLY A 24 -19.77 -1.18 16.53
CA GLY A 24 -18.35 -1.09 16.85
C GLY A 24 -17.58 -2.41 16.75
N LEU A 25 -18.20 -3.49 16.27
CA LEU A 25 -17.51 -4.77 16.07
C LEU A 25 -16.48 -4.69 14.95
N ILE A 26 -15.34 -5.30 15.19
CA ILE A 26 -14.27 -5.40 14.20
C ILE A 26 -14.72 -6.32 13.05
N CYS A 27 -14.52 -5.88 11.82
CA CYS A 27 -14.82 -6.65 10.64
C CYS A 27 -13.61 -6.67 9.69
N ASP A 28 -13.64 -7.62 8.77
CA ASP A 28 -12.70 -7.68 7.64
C ASP A 28 -13.28 -6.90 6.46
N PRO A 29 -12.67 -5.76 6.06
CA PRO A 29 -13.24 -4.90 5.02
C PRO A 29 -13.28 -5.56 3.64
N PHE A 30 -12.42 -6.54 3.37
CA PHE A 30 -12.47 -7.30 2.12
C PHE A 30 -13.67 -8.25 2.10
N LEU A 31 -13.97 -8.92 3.22
CA LEU A 31 -15.14 -9.79 3.33
C LEU A 31 -16.43 -9.00 3.29
N GLU A 32 -16.49 -7.80 3.91
CA GLU A 32 -17.65 -6.90 3.81
C GLU A 32 -17.96 -6.52 2.36
N LEU A 33 -16.90 -6.23 1.57
CA LEU A 33 -17.03 -5.97 0.15
C LEU A 33 -17.45 -7.21 -0.64
N LYS A 34 -16.77 -8.35 -0.42
CA LYS A 34 -17.03 -9.59 -1.14
C LYS A 34 -18.49 -10.06 -0.98
N GLU A 35 -19.01 -9.96 0.22
CA GLU A 35 -20.38 -10.36 0.56
C GLU A 35 -21.45 -9.31 0.20
N GLY A 36 -21.05 -8.16 -0.35
CA GLY A 36 -21.96 -7.12 -0.86
C GLY A 36 -22.58 -6.22 0.20
N ARG A 37 -22.09 -6.27 1.45
CA ARG A 37 -22.50 -5.32 2.49
C ARG A 37 -21.96 -3.92 2.20
N VAL A 38 -20.82 -3.85 1.51
CA VAL A 38 -20.24 -2.64 0.95
C VAL A 38 -20.12 -2.82 -0.57
N GLN A 39 -20.49 -1.82 -1.37
CA GLN A 39 -20.47 -1.90 -2.83
C GLN A 39 -19.10 -1.58 -3.42
N CYS A 40 -18.35 -0.68 -2.77
CA CYS A 40 -17.05 -0.23 -3.19
C CYS A 40 -16.13 -0.07 -1.98
N SER A 41 -14.88 -0.46 -2.10
CA SER A 41 -13.89 -0.26 -1.03
C SER A 41 -12.53 0.10 -1.62
N GLN A 42 -11.75 0.92 -0.91
CA GLN A 42 -10.35 1.14 -1.20
C GLN A 42 -9.51 0.39 -0.16
N LEU A 43 -8.76 -0.62 -0.61
CA LEU A 43 -7.97 -1.47 0.26
C LEU A 43 -6.50 -1.48 -0.15
N PHE A 44 -5.61 -1.83 0.78
CA PHE A 44 -4.20 -2.07 0.46
C PHE A 44 -4.08 -3.24 -0.49
N SER A 45 -3.35 -3.04 -1.59
CA SER A 45 -3.26 -4.05 -2.64
C SER A 45 -2.56 -5.33 -2.18
N ASP A 46 -1.59 -5.22 -1.28
CA ASP A 46 -0.85 -6.39 -0.80
C ASP A 46 -1.67 -7.33 0.11
N ILE A 47 -2.73 -6.85 0.78
CA ILE A 47 -3.61 -7.74 1.54
C ILE A 47 -4.42 -8.70 0.65
N LEU A 48 -4.56 -8.37 -0.64
CA LEU A 48 -5.28 -9.22 -1.58
C LEU A 48 -4.59 -10.57 -1.79
N GLY A 49 -3.29 -10.63 -1.52
CA GLY A 49 -2.54 -11.89 -1.47
C GLY A 49 -2.99 -12.86 -0.37
N ASP A 50 -3.58 -12.36 0.72
CA ASP A 50 -4.13 -13.17 1.81
C ASP A 50 -5.41 -13.91 1.38
N TYR A 51 -6.01 -13.52 0.25
CA TYR A 51 -7.21 -14.10 -0.35
C TYR A 51 -6.90 -14.84 -1.67
N ASP A 52 -5.78 -15.52 -1.73
CA ASP A 52 -5.30 -16.35 -2.86
C ASP A 52 -4.85 -15.57 -4.12
N ALA A 53 -4.94 -14.24 -4.15
CA ALA A 53 -4.38 -13.40 -5.22
C ALA A 53 -2.90 -13.07 -4.92
N THR A 54 -2.05 -14.10 -4.77
CA THR A 54 -0.67 -13.98 -4.26
C THR A 54 0.25 -13.13 -5.13
N ASP A 55 -0.07 -12.92 -6.39
CA ASP A 55 0.65 -12.03 -7.30
C ASP A 55 0.58 -10.54 -6.88
N PHE A 56 -0.42 -10.15 -6.09
CA PHE A 56 -0.46 -8.80 -5.50
C PHE A 56 0.68 -8.53 -4.53
N TYR A 57 1.23 -9.55 -3.86
CA TYR A 57 2.43 -9.36 -3.04
C TYR A 57 3.64 -8.88 -3.85
N ALA A 58 3.67 -9.12 -5.17
CA ALA A 58 4.72 -8.62 -6.05
C ALA A 58 4.84 -7.09 -6.02
N LEU A 59 3.72 -6.37 -5.81
CA LEU A 59 3.70 -4.91 -5.77
C LEU A 59 4.50 -4.33 -4.59
N SER A 60 4.81 -5.15 -3.58
CA SER A 60 5.64 -4.78 -2.43
C SER A 60 7.11 -5.14 -2.59
N MET A 61 7.52 -5.72 -3.73
CA MET A 61 8.93 -6.03 -3.98
C MET A 61 9.79 -4.77 -3.90
N PRO A 62 10.95 -4.84 -3.23
CA PRO A 62 11.79 -3.67 -3.02
C PRO A 62 12.34 -3.16 -4.35
N TYR A 63 12.23 -1.84 -4.56
CA TYR A 63 12.71 -1.14 -5.76
C TYR A 63 12.17 -1.70 -7.08
N LEU A 64 10.94 -2.24 -7.06
CA LEU A 64 10.28 -2.80 -8.24
C LEU A 64 9.99 -1.73 -9.30
N PHE A 65 9.50 -0.59 -8.84
CA PHE A 65 9.15 0.52 -9.72
C PHE A 65 10.32 1.51 -9.83
N LYS A 66 10.68 1.89 -11.06
CA LYS A 66 11.76 2.87 -11.35
C LYS A 66 11.38 4.26 -10.83
N ASP A 67 10.12 4.66 -11.09
CA ASP A 67 9.53 5.93 -10.75
C ASP A 67 7.98 5.83 -10.78
N HIS A 68 7.30 6.95 -10.52
CA HIS A 68 5.83 7.02 -10.55
C HIS A 68 5.25 6.84 -11.96
N ASP A 69 5.96 7.26 -13.00
CA ASP A 69 5.53 7.08 -14.39
C ASP A 69 5.60 5.60 -14.79
N HIS A 70 6.67 4.91 -14.41
CA HIS A 70 6.78 3.47 -14.59
C HIS A 70 5.63 2.74 -13.88
N ALA A 71 5.38 3.06 -12.61
CA ALA A 71 4.28 2.47 -11.85
C ALA A 71 2.92 2.74 -12.52
N SER A 72 2.69 3.97 -13.00
CA SER A 72 1.45 4.31 -13.71
C SER A 72 1.26 3.50 -14.99
N ARG A 73 2.32 3.28 -15.78
CA ARG A 73 2.24 2.41 -16.97
C ARG A 73 1.91 0.97 -16.62
N VAL A 74 2.46 0.45 -15.52
CA VAL A 74 2.14 -0.91 -15.02
C VAL A 74 0.68 -1.00 -14.61
N PHE A 75 0.20 -0.06 -13.80
CA PHE A 75 -1.16 -0.09 -13.24
C PHE A 75 -2.26 0.15 -14.26
N GLU A 76 -2.00 0.98 -15.26
CA GLU A 76 -2.96 1.34 -16.29
C GLU A 76 -2.86 0.44 -17.54
N GLY A 77 -1.83 -0.41 -17.60
CA GLY A 77 -1.56 -1.32 -18.71
C GLY A 77 -2.08 -2.74 -18.50
N GLU A 78 -1.61 -3.64 -19.36
CA GLU A 78 -2.02 -5.06 -19.36
C GLU A 78 -1.66 -5.79 -18.07
N ILE A 79 -0.59 -5.38 -17.36
CA ILE A 79 -0.20 -6.00 -16.09
C ILE A 79 -1.24 -5.69 -15.02
N GLY A 80 -1.65 -4.44 -14.89
CA GLY A 80 -2.70 -4.04 -13.93
C GLY A 80 -4.02 -4.74 -14.21
N LYS A 81 -4.42 -4.88 -15.48
CA LYS A 81 -5.61 -5.64 -15.87
C LYS A 81 -5.48 -7.12 -15.48
N SER A 82 -4.36 -7.76 -15.81
CA SER A 82 -4.12 -9.17 -15.48
C SER A 82 -4.15 -9.44 -13.99
N LEU A 83 -3.64 -8.51 -13.15
CA LEU A 83 -3.76 -8.61 -11.70
C LEU A 83 -5.22 -8.60 -11.24
N PHE A 84 -6.04 -7.69 -11.76
CA PHE A 84 -7.46 -7.62 -11.41
C PHE A 84 -8.28 -8.79 -11.97
N GLU A 85 -7.93 -9.31 -13.14
CA GLU A 85 -8.52 -10.54 -13.68
C GLU A 85 -8.24 -11.73 -12.77
N HIS A 86 -7.00 -11.89 -12.33
CA HIS A 86 -6.62 -12.96 -11.39
C HIS A 86 -7.31 -12.79 -10.02
N LEU A 87 -7.40 -11.56 -9.50
CA LEU A 87 -8.18 -11.29 -8.29
C LEU A 87 -9.64 -11.74 -8.46
N TYR A 88 -10.25 -11.39 -9.57
CA TYR A 88 -11.64 -11.78 -9.87
C TYR A 88 -11.81 -13.29 -9.95
N GLU A 89 -10.91 -13.99 -10.63
CA GLU A 89 -10.91 -15.45 -10.71
C GLU A 89 -10.87 -16.13 -9.34
N LYS A 90 -10.06 -15.58 -8.41
CA LYS A 90 -9.88 -16.13 -7.06
C LYS A 90 -11.00 -15.76 -6.09
N THR A 91 -11.53 -14.56 -6.19
CA THR A 91 -12.34 -13.98 -5.11
C THR A 91 -13.73 -13.54 -5.53
N GLN A 92 -14.00 -13.39 -6.82
CA GLN A 92 -15.19 -12.76 -7.38
C GLN A 92 -15.34 -11.28 -6.95
N VAL A 93 -14.22 -10.61 -6.57
CA VAL A 93 -14.15 -9.18 -6.33
C VAL A 93 -13.52 -8.50 -7.54
N ARG A 94 -14.11 -7.40 -8.01
CA ARG A 94 -13.66 -6.68 -9.19
C ARG A 94 -12.69 -5.56 -8.81
N GLY A 95 -11.53 -5.55 -9.46
CA GLY A 95 -10.64 -4.40 -9.40
C GLY A 95 -11.04 -3.33 -10.40
N LEU A 96 -11.05 -2.08 -9.97
CA LEU A 96 -11.38 -0.93 -10.82
C LEU A 96 -10.14 -0.14 -11.21
N SER A 97 -9.29 0.20 -10.23
CA SER A 97 -8.07 0.97 -10.48
C SER A 97 -7.11 0.90 -9.29
N PHE A 98 -5.83 1.16 -9.57
CA PHE A 98 -4.79 1.27 -8.54
C PHE A 98 -4.57 2.73 -8.14
N THR A 99 -4.52 2.95 -6.84
CA THR A 99 -4.23 4.23 -6.18
C THR A 99 -2.99 4.09 -5.30
N TYR A 100 -2.62 5.16 -4.62
CA TYR A 100 -1.56 5.13 -3.61
C TYR A 100 -2.14 5.33 -2.20
N SER A 101 -1.30 5.11 -1.23
CA SER A 101 -1.47 5.64 0.12
C SER A 101 -0.18 6.39 0.48
N GLY A 102 0.05 7.53 -0.23
CA GLY A 102 1.21 8.39 -0.04
C GLY A 102 2.44 8.07 -0.91
N GLY A 103 2.32 7.17 -1.89
CA GLY A 103 3.40 6.89 -2.85
C GLY A 103 4.51 5.99 -2.28
N TYR A 104 5.77 6.44 -2.32
CA TYR A 104 6.89 5.65 -1.80
C TYR A 104 6.84 5.48 -0.28
N ARG A 105 7.14 4.26 0.17
CA ARG A 105 7.35 3.96 1.59
C ARG A 105 8.67 4.53 2.07
N CYS A 106 8.64 5.07 3.27
CA CYS A 106 9.79 5.45 4.07
C CYS A 106 9.83 4.59 5.34
N THR A 107 10.93 4.69 6.08
CA THR A 107 11.12 3.98 7.35
C THR A 107 11.03 4.97 8.50
N ALA A 108 10.04 4.80 9.37
CA ALA A 108 9.91 5.57 10.60
C ALA A 108 10.50 4.80 11.78
N SER A 109 11.22 5.47 12.69
CA SER A 109 11.95 4.80 13.76
C SER A 109 12.07 5.64 15.05
N THR A 110 12.32 4.96 16.16
CA THR A 110 12.51 5.60 17.48
C THR A 110 13.89 6.25 17.64
N THR A 111 14.85 5.86 16.81
CA THR A 111 16.21 6.41 16.74
C THR A 111 16.60 6.57 15.28
N PRO A 112 17.50 7.50 14.92
CA PRO A 112 17.91 7.70 13.54
C PRO A 112 18.39 6.41 12.87
N ILE A 113 17.90 6.16 11.63
CA ILE A 113 18.35 5.09 10.74
C ILE A 113 19.06 5.77 9.56
N ARG A 114 20.38 5.79 9.56
CA ARG A 114 21.20 6.47 8.55
C ARG A 114 21.88 5.51 7.59
N SER A 115 21.98 4.24 8.01
CA SER A 115 22.62 3.16 7.25
C SER A 115 21.89 1.84 7.47
N ILE A 116 22.26 0.79 6.70
CA ILE A 116 21.69 -0.56 6.86
C ILE A 116 22.01 -1.13 8.24
N GLU A 117 23.19 -0.87 8.76
CA GLU A 117 23.68 -1.36 10.05
C GLU A 117 22.80 -0.88 11.22
N ASP A 118 22.15 0.29 11.08
CA ASP A 118 21.27 0.84 12.11
C ASP A 118 19.99 0.03 12.33
N PHE A 119 19.63 -0.87 11.42
CA PHE A 119 18.50 -1.79 11.61
C PHE A 119 18.83 -2.95 12.55
N ALA A 120 20.11 -3.30 12.69
CA ALA A 120 20.52 -4.50 13.39
C ALA A 120 19.98 -4.56 14.82
N GLY A 121 19.28 -5.66 15.14
CA GLY A 121 18.73 -5.92 16.48
C GLY A 121 17.49 -5.11 16.86
N LYS A 122 17.08 -4.10 16.06
CA LYS A 122 15.85 -3.35 16.29
C LYS A 122 14.61 -4.21 16.03
N THR A 123 13.53 -3.91 16.72
CA THR A 123 12.22 -4.53 16.45
C THR A 123 11.51 -3.75 15.33
N TYR A 124 11.17 -4.47 14.26
CA TYR A 124 10.53 -3.91 13.07
C TYR A 124 9.11 -4.49 12.92
N SER A 125 8.11 -3.63 12.86
CA SER A 125 6.74 -4.08 12.64
C SER A 125 6.57 -4.65 11.24
N ARG A 126 5.98 -5.85 11.13
CA ARG A 126 5.70 -6.46 9.83
C ARG A 126 4.21 -6.64 9.59
N TRP A 127 3.81 -6.45 8.35
CA TRP A 127 2.55 -6.93 7.82
C TRP A 127 2.66 -8.43 7.44
N ARG A 128 1.53 -9.07 7.15
CA ARG A 128 1.48 -10.50 6.76
C ARG A 128 2.21 -10.82 5.46
N ASN A 129 2.51 -9.81 4.63
CA ASN A 129 3.23 -9.95 3.37
C ASN A 129 4.60 -10.65 3.56
N PRO A 130 4.84 -11.82 2.92
CA PRO A 130 6.06 -12.59 3.10
C PRO A 130 7.31 -11.86 2.58
N VAL A 131 7.19 -11.04 1.52
CA VAL A 131 8.31 -10.23 1.00
C VAL A 131 8.81 -9.28 2.07
N HIS A 132 7.89 -8.59 2.75
CA HIS A 132 8.27 -7.66 3.81
C HIS A 132 8.94 -8.36 4.99
N ALA A 133 8.47 -9.57 5.34
CA ALA A 133 9.11 -10.36 6.40
C ALA A 133 10.57 -10.69 6.06
N ASP A 134 10.85 -11.10 4.81
CA ASP A 134 12.21 -11.38 4.36
C ASP A 134 13.09 -10.13 4.30
N MET A 135 12.53 -9.00 3.84
CA MET A 135 13.27 -7.72 3.84
C MET A 135 13.76 -7.34 5.24
N ILE A 136 12.92 -7.54 6.26
CA ILE A 136 13.27 -7.28 7.66
C ILE A 136 14.38 -8.22 8.13
N ASP A 137 14.31 -9.52 7.83
CA ASP A 137 15.35 -10.48 8.20
C ASP A 137 16.70 -10.11 7.58
N MET A 138 16.71 -9.71 6.32
CA MET A 138 17.93 -9.39 5.58
C MET A 138 18.66 -8.14 6.11
N VAL A 139 17.97 -7.19 6.73
CA VAL A 139 18.60 -6.05 7.41
C VAL A 139 18.97 -6.36 8.87
N GLY A 140 18.79 -7.60 9.34
CA GLY A 140 19.14 -8.02 10.70
C GLY A 140 18.23 -7.49 11.80
N ALA A 141 17.03 -7.05 11.46
CA ALA A 141 16.03 -6.60 12.42
C ALA A 141 15.17 -7.77 12.92
N LYS A 142 14.53 -7.59 14.08
CA LYS A 142 13.63 -8.56 14.68
C LYS A 142 12.19 -8.24 14.31
N LYS A 143 11.45 -9.20 13.77
CA LYS A 143 10.06 -9.01 13.37
C LYS A 143 9.14 -8.92 14.59
N VAL A 144 8.22 -7.96 14.55
CA VAL A 144 7.08 -7.86 15.44
C VAL A 144 5.81 -7.83 14.58
N ASP A 145 4.89 -8.74 14.82
CA ASP A 145 3.66 -8.80 14.04
C ASP A 145 2.80 -7.58 14.32
N ARG A 146 2.44 -6.88 13.26
CA ARG A 146 1.44 -5.83 13.31
C ARG A 146 0.08 -6.49 13.03
N LEU A 147 -0.79 -6.49 14.02
CA LEU A 147 -2.15 -7.02 13.92
C LEU A 147 -3.10 -5.92 13.44
N THR A 148 -3.67 -5.19 14.37
CA THR A 148 -4.37 -3.92 14.15
C THR A 148 -3.63 -2.82 14.88
N ASP A 149 -3.95 -1.55 14.59
CA ASP A 149 -3.30 -0.44 15.28
C ASP A 149 -3.58 -0.44 16.78
N SER A 150 -4.74 -0.94 17.18
CA SER A 150 -5.14 -1.07 18.60
C SER A 150 -4.53 -2.28 19.32
N GLU A 151 -4.20 -3.35 18.58
CA GLU A 151 -3.65 -4.58 19.15
C GLU A 151 -2.12 -4.64 19.08
N THR A 152 -1.51 -3.77 18.29
CA THR A 152 -0.05 -3.67 18.20
C THR A 152 0.52 -2.97 19.41
N ASP A 153 1.44 -3.62 20.12
CA ASP A 153 2.20 -3.01 21.21
C ASP A 153 3.30 -2.11 20.64
N TRP A 154 2.92 -0.86 20.37
CA TRP A 154 3.79 0.13 19.72
C TRP A 154 5.02 0.51 20.55
N ASP A 155 4.98 0.32 21.88
CA ASP A 155 6.14 0.57 22.73
C ASP A 155 7.27 -0.45 22.49
N LYS A 156 6.94 -1.60 21.93
CA LYS A 156 7.91 -2.62 21.51
C LYS A 156 8.41 -2.46 20.06
N VAL A 157 7.86 -1.52 19.31
CA VAL A 157 8.22 -1.32 17.90
C VAL A 157 9.23 -0.19 17.78
N ASN A 158 10.45 -0.51 17.38
CA ASN A 158 11.47 0.51 17.10
C ASN A 158 11.35 1.08 15.69
N VAL A 159 10.97 0.25 14.72
CA VAL A 159 10.96 0.58 13.29
C VAL A 159 9.64 0.16 12.66
N THR A 160 9.09 1.00 11.81
CA THR A 160 7.92 0.69 10.99
C THR A 160 8.08 1.29 9.60
N GLN A 161 7.45 0.69 8.60
CA GLN A 161 7.33 1.33 7.28
C GLN A 161 6.02 2.09 7.19
N THR A 162 6.09 3.27 6.59
CA THR A 162 4.94 4.14 6.35
C THR A 162 5.17 4.97 5.08
N THR A 163 4.32 5.94 4.82
CA THR A 163 4.53 7.02 3.86
C THR A 163 4.38 8.35 4.56
N TYR A 164 4.88 9.43 3.98
CA TYR A 164 4.76 10.74 4.60
C TYR A 164 3.30 11.14 4.92
N PRO A 165 2.32 11.01 4.01
CA PRO A 165 0.92 11.32 4.32
C PRO A 165 0.30 10.39 5.38
N ARG A 166 0.78 9.14 5.47
CA ARG A 166 0.29 8.19 6.48
C ARG A 166 1.04 8.23 7.80
N TYR A 167 2.12 8.98 7.89
CA TYR A 167 2.93 9.05 9.11
C TYR A 167 2.07 9.29 10.36
N HIS A 168 1.08 10.18 10.26
CA HIS A 168 0.16 10.47 11.36
C HIS A 168 -0.64 9.24 11.84
N ALA A 169 -1.00 8.34 10.93
CA ALA A 169 -1.78 7.14 11.25
C ALA A 169 -0.90 5.96 11.69
N ASP A 170 0.27 5.78 11.05
CA ASP A 170 1.06 4.56 11.13
C ASP A 170 2.29 4.66 12.03
N ALA A 171 2.91 5.84 12.12
CA ALA A 171 4.09 6.06 12.93
C ALA A 171 3.67 6.80 14.19
N HIS A 172 3.45 6.05 15.20
CA HIS A 172 2.98 6.62 16.44
C HIS A 172 4.15 7.22 17.24
N ARG A 173 3.96 8.45 17.68
CA ARG A 173 4.42 8.97 18.97
C ARG A 173 5.89 8.73 19.35
N SER A 174 6.43 7.54 19.19
CA SER A 174 7.84 7.21 19.50
C SER A 174 8.73 7.06 18.27
N GLN A 175 8.17 6.82 17.06
CA GLN A 175 8.95 6.71 15.80
C GLN A 175 9.09 8.08 15.16
N LYS A 176 9.94 8.95 15.69
CA LYS A 176 10.04 10.37 15.31
C LYS A 176 11.07 10.67 14.21
N TYR A 177 11.86 9.68 13.80
CA TYR A 177 12.88 9.79 12.77
C TYR A 177 12.40 9.09 11.50
N VAL A 178 12.39 9.78 10.37
CA VAL A 178 11.91 9.25 9.09
C VAL A 178 13.04 9.16 8.08
N ALA A 179 13.51 7.95 7.80
CA ALA A 179 14.50 7.68 6.77
C ALA A 179 13.82 7.53 5.40
N ASP A 180 14.20 8.37 4.43
CA ASP A 180 13.64 8.41 3.08
C ASP A 180 14.22 7.31 2.19
N THR A 181 13.95 6.06 2.56
CA THR A 181 14.51 4.87 1.91
C THR A 181 13.89 4.57 0.54
N LYS A 182 12.68 5.04 0.27
CA LYS A 182 11.91 4.82 -1.00
C LYS A 182 11.92 3.36 -1.46
N HIS A 183 11.91 2.44 -0.53
CA HIS A 183 12.21 1.03 -0.79
C HIS A 183 11.09 0.27 -1.53
N SER A 184 9.85 0.71 -1.43
CA SER A 184 8.71 0.16 -2.19
C SER A 184 7.59 1.20 -2.29
N MET A 185 6.52 0.92 -3.04
CA MET A 185 5.34 1.80 -3.09
C MET A 185 4.22 1.27 -2.21
N TYR A 186 3.47 2.16 -1.59
CA TYR A 186 2.27 1.83 -0.84
C TYR A 186 1.06 1.93 -1.76
N VAL A 187 0.77 0.81 -2.41
CA VAL A 187 -0.28 0.71 -3.42
C VAL A 187 -1.60 0.32 -2.77
N THR A 188 -2.67 0.96 -3.18
CA THR A 188 -4.04 0.60 -2.83
C THR A 188 -4.84 0.32 -4.09
N SER A 189 -5.97 -0.36 -3.95
CA SER A 189 -6.87 -0.70 -5.05
C SER A 189 -8.29 -0.24 -4.73
N ILE A 190 -8.95 0.36 -5.70
CA ILE A 190 -10.40 0.56 -5.67
C ILE A 190 -11.04 -0.72 -6.18
N LEU A 191 -11.87 -1.32 -5.36
CA LEU A 191 -12.51 -2.60 -5.57
C LEU A 191 -14.03 -2.47 -5.54
N LEU A 192 -14.72 -3.32 -6.30
CA LEU A 192 -16.17 -3.37 -6.39
C LEU A 192 -16.71 -4.77 -6.10
N ASN A 193 -17.85 -4.81 -5.42
CA ASN A 193 -18.63 -6.03 -5.29
C ASN A 193 -19.19 -6.48 -6.65
N ASP A 194 -19.09 -7.78 -6.96
CA ASP A 194 -19.51 -8.32 -8.27
C ASP A 194 -21.03 -8.20 -8.50
N SER A 195 -21.85 -8.48 -7.50
CA SER A 195 -23.32 -8.37 -7.64
C SER A 195 -23.75 -6.93 -7.89
N PHE A 196 -23.12 -5.97 -7.21
CA PHE A 196 -23.33 -4.55 -7.47
C PHE A 196 -22.94 -4.20 -8.91
N TRP A 197 -21.75 -4.59 -9.35
CA TRP A 197 -21.28 -4.35 -10.73
C TRP A 197 -22.25 -4.91 -11.77
N ASN A 198 -22.70 -6.14 -11.60
CA ASN A 198 -23.61 -6.81 -12.54
C ASN A 198 -25.03 -6.22 -12.50
N SER A 199 -25.41 -5.47 -11.48
CA SER A 199 -26.66 -4.72 -11.40
C SER A 199 -26.64 -3.42 -12.19
N LEU A 200 -25.47 -2.94 -12.60
CA LEU A 200 -25.30 -1.71 -13.37
C LEU A 200 -25.61 -1.94 -14.84
N SER A 201 -26.17 -0.93 -15.52
CA SER A 201 -26.23 -0.92 -16.98
C SER A 201 -24.83 -0.84 -17.58
N GLU A 202 -24.64 -1.31 -18.81
CA GLU A 202 -23.35 -1.19 -19.54
C GLU A 202 -22.85 0.25 -19.57
N GLN A 203 -23.75 1.22 -19.72
CA GLN A 203 -23.40 2.64 -19.68
C GLN A 203 -22.90 3.05 -18.29
N ASP A 204 -23.52 2.61 -17.22
CA ASP A 204 -23.08 2.92 -15.86
C ASP A 204 -21.75 2.22 -15.55
N GLN A 205 -21.55 0.98 -15.97
CA GLN A 205 -20.25 0.29 -15.85
C GLN A 205 -19.14 1.07 -16.53
N ALA A 206 -19.40 1.60 -17.74
CA ALA A 206 -18.43 2.47 -18.43
C ALA A 206 -18.15 3.77 -17.65
N HIS A 207 -19.20 4.38 -17.06
CA HIS A 207 -19.04 5.57 -16.23
C HIS A 207 -18.23 5.29 -14.94
N PHE A 208 -18.48 4.17 -14.25
CA PHE A 208 -17.70 3.75 -13.08
C PHE A 208 -16.24 3.48 -13.44
N THR A 209 -15.99 2.79 -14.55
CA THR A 209 -14.62 2.55 -15.06
C THR A 209 -13.89 3.86 -15.32
N GLN A 210 -14.53 4.80 -16.04
CA GLN A 210 -13.94 6.10 -16.33
C GLN A 210 -13.71 6.91 -15.05
N ALA A 211 -14.67 6.92 -14.13
CA ALA A 211 -14.54 7.63 -12.85
C ALA A 211 -13.39 7.06 -12.01
N GLY A 212 -13.27 5.73 -11.91
CA GLY A 212 -12.19 5.05 -11.20
C GLY A 212 -10.82 5.38 -11.78
N PHE A 213 -10.70 5.36 -13.10
CA PHE A 213 -9.46 5.73 -13.79
C PHE A 213 -9.03 7.18 -13.50
N LEU A 214 -9.96 8.13 -13.62
CA LEU A 214 -9.69 9.55 -13.38
C LEU A 214 -9.38 9.82 -11.89
N ALA A 215 -10.14 9.19 -11.00
CA ALA A 215 -9.93 9.31 -9.56
C ALA A 215 -8.55 8.76 -9.15
N ALA A 216 -8.16 7.61 -9.69
CA ALA A 216 -6.87 7.00 -9.40
C ALA A 216 -5.69 7.86 -9.87
N ARG A 217 -5.76 8.44 -11.05
CA ARG A 217 -4.72 9.36 -11.54
C ARG A 217 -4.59 10.60 -10.65
N LYS A 218 -5.73 11.20 -10.30
CA LYS A 218 -5.76 12.38 -9.43
C LYS A 218 -5.21 12.05 -8.04
N GLU A 219 -5.63 10.92 -7.47
CA GLU A 219 -5.18 10.46 -6.15
C GLU A 219 -3.68 10.21 -6.14
N ARG A 220 -3.14 9.46 -7.12
CA ARG A 220 -1.69 9.20 -7.21
C ARG A 220 -0.89 10.49 -7.31
N ALA A 221 -1.33 11.45 -8.14
CA ALA A 221 -0.68 12.74 -8.26
C ALA A 221 -0.73 13.54 -6.94
N GLN A 222 -1.87 13.53 -6.25
CA GLN A 222 -2.03 14.20 -4.96
C GLN A 222 -1.17 13.54 -3.88
N SER A 223 -1.15 12.20 -3.80
CA SER A 223 -0.31 11.45 -2.87
C SER A 223 1.18 11.80 -3.01
N VAL A 224 1.67 11.95 -4.25
CA VAL A 224 3.05 12.34 -4.51
C VAL A 224 3.31 13.79 -4.06
N ALA A 225 2.39 14.71 -4.37
CA ALA A 225 2.51 16.11 -3.99
C ALA A 225 2.49 16.29 -2.47
N ASP A 226 1.57 15.60 -1.77
CA ASP A 226 1.45 15.64 -0.31
C ASP A 226 2.71 15.07 0.37
N ALA A 227 3.25 13.96 -0.16
CA ALA A 227 4.47 13.37 0.36
C ALA A 227 5.67 14.32 0.23
N GLU A 228 5.85 14.97 -0.93
CA GLU A 228 6.95 15.91 -1.15
C GLU A 228 6.79 17.18 -0.29
N GLU A 229 5.56 17.66 -0.14
CA GLU A 229 5.28 18.82 0.71
C GLU A 229 5.61 18.54 2.19
N ILE A 230 5.26 17.37 2.73
CA ILE A 230 5.60 17.00 4.10
C ILE A 230 7.12 16.83 4.24
N LYS A 231 7.75 16.15 3.27
CA LYS A 231 9.19 15.92 3.27
C LYS A 231 10.02 17.20 3.30
N THR A 232 9.56 18.26 2.64
CA THR A 232 10.30 19.52 2.47
C THR A 232 9.88 20.64 3.42
N SER A 233 8.79 20.48 4.17
CA SER A 233 8.22 21.50 5.05
C SER A 233 8.45 21.19 6.53
N GLU A 234 9.37 21.93 7.17
CA GLU A 234 9.63 21.81 8.61
C GLU A 234 8.36 22.03 9.45
N SER A 235 7.50 22.99 9.08
CA SER A 235 6.26 23.25 9.82
C SER A 235 5.25 22.10 9.73
N LYS A 236 5.23 21.34 8.63
CA LYS A 236 4.41 20.13 8.52
C LYS A 236 5.02 18.96 9.29
N GLN A 237 6.33 18.82 9.24
CA GLN A 237 7.06 17.81 10.03
C GLN A 237 6.82 18.01 11.52
N GLU A 238 6.94 19.25 12.01
CA GLU A 238 6.67 19.60 13.40
C GLU A 238 5.22 19.27 13.83
N LYS A 239 4.22 19.62 13.00
CA LYS A 239 2.80 19.29 13.26
C LYS A 239 2.55 17.79 13.32
N LEU A 240 3.30 16.99 12.59
CA LEU A 240 3.22 15.53 12.59
C LEU A 240 4.07 14.90 13.70
N GLY A 241 4.89 15.66 14.42
CA GLY A 241 5.80 15.17 15.44
C GLY A 241 7.04 14.47 14.88
N ILE A 242 7.40 14.76 13.62
CA ILE A 242 8.65 14.30 13.00
C ILE A 242 9.78 15.18 13.53
N GLU A 243 10.77 14.58 14.17
CA GLU A 243 11.96 15.28 14.66
C GLU A 243 13.01 15.46 13.55
N GLU A 244 13.15 14.48 12.66
CA GLU A 244 14.11 14.54 11.57
C GLU A 244 13.63 13.71 10.37
N VAL A 245 13.74 14.29 9.16
CA VAL A 245 13.70 13.58 7.89
C VAL A 245 15.12 13.29 7.44
N ILE A 246 15.51 12.03 7.39
CA ILE A 246 16.84 11.56 7.07
C ILE A 246 16.91 11.20 5.59
N THR A 247 17.64 11.99 4.81
CA THR A 247 17.94 11.64 3.42
C THR A 247 19.03 10.56 3.40
N TRP A 248 18.71 9.42 2.79
CA TRP A 248 19.67 8.36 2.63
C TRP A 248 20.66 8.67 1.50
N PRO A 249 21.98 8.47 1.73
CA PRO A 249 22.98 8.57 0.67
C PRO A 249 22.71 7.55 -0.45
N GLU A 250 23.01 7.91 -1.70
CA GLU A 250 22.82 7.01 -2.85
C GLU A 250 23.62 5.71 -2.70
N GLU A 251 24.78 5.76 -2.02
CA GLU A 251 25.58 4.59 -1.68
C GLU A 251 24.79 3.60 -0.79
N GLU A 252 24.12 4.09 0.25
CA GLU A 252 23.32 3.25 1.16
C GLU A 252 22.08 2.70 0.46
N ILE A 253 21.43 3.50 -0.40
CA ILE A 253 20.33 3.01 -1.26
C ILE A 253 20.84 1.88 -2.17
N SER A 254 22.02 2.02 -2.77
CA SER A 254 22.62 1.00 -3.64
C SER A 254 22.98 -0.28 -2.88
N LYS A 255 23.49 -0.16 -1.66
CA LYS A 255 23.74 -1.30 -0.78
C LYS A 255 22.44 -2.03 -0.44
N LEU A 256 21.38 -1.29 -0.10
CA LEU A 256 20.08 -1.85 0.25
C LEU A 256 19.43 -2.56 -0.96
N LYS A 257 19.51 -1.98 -2.17
CA LYS A 257 19.10 -2.63 -3.43
C LYS A 257 19.84 -3.95 -3.64
N THR A 258 21.15 -3.95 -3.43
CA THR A 258 21.98 -5.15 -3.58
C THR A 258 21.62 -6.21 -2.54
N LEU A 259 21.45 -5.81 -1.28
CA LEU A 259 21.07 -6.69 -0.19
C LEU A 259 19.76 -7.42 -0.49
N TRP A 260 18.73 -6.72 -0.98
CA TRP A 260 17.41 -7.29 -1.24
C TRP A 260 17.26 -7.91 -2.63
N SER A 261 18.26 -7.79 -3.52
CA SER A 261 18.18 -8.34 -4.88
C SER A 261 17.91 -9.85 -4.94
N PRO A 262 18.37 -10.71 -4.00
CA PRO A 262 18.05 -12.13 -4.02
C PRO A 262 16.57 -12.46 -3.85
N LEU A 263 15.77 -11.54 -3.32
CA LEU A 263 14.31 -11.72 -3.19
C LEU A 263 13.63 -11.89 -4.54
N TYR A 264 14.16 -11.27 -5.59
CA TYR A 264 13.61 -11.39 -6.94
C TYR A 264 13.69 -12.84 -7.46
N GLU A 265 14.79 -13.53 -7.22
CA GLU A 265 14.91 -14.96 -7.59
C GLU A 265 14.08 -15.85 -6.65
N LYS A 266 14.08 -15.57 -5.34
CA LYS A 266 13.28 -16.30 -4.35
C LYS A 266 11.79 -16.30 -4.71
N TYR A 267 11.25 -15.13 -5.10
CA TYR A 267 9.83 -14.95 -5.36
C TYR A 267 9.41 -15.09 -6.82
N LYS A 268 10.34 -15.35 -7.74
CA LYS A 268 10.10 -15.42 -9.19
C LYS A 268 8.93 -16.33 -9.58
N ASN A 269 8.86 -17.52 -8.96
CA ASN A 269 7.82 -18.51 -9.24
C ASN A 269 6.64 -18.44 -8.27
N PHE A 270 6.77 -17.68 -7.19
CA PHE A 270 5.73 -17.56 -6.17
C PHE A 270 4.55 -16.70 -6.65
N PHE A 271 4.83 -15.62 -7.37
CA PHE A 271 3.80 -14.68 -7.83
C PHE A 271 3.12 -15.10 -9.14
N GLY A 272 3.48 -16.22 -9.75
CA GLY A 272 2.90 -16.64 -11.03
C GLY A 272 3.19 -15.70 -12.22
N ASN A 273 2.81 -16.14 -13.42
CA ASN A 273 2.79 -15.37 -14.67
C ASN A 273 4.07 -14.57 -15.03
N ASN A 274 5.22 -14.84 -14.40
CA ASN A 274 6.46 -14.07 -14.55
C ASN A 274 6.25 -12.56 -14.36
N ILE A 275 5.39 -12.19 -13.41
CA ILE A 275 4.95 -10.78 -13.23
C ILE A 275 6.13 -9.84 -12.98
N LEU A 276 7.14 -10.24 -12.21
CA LEU A 276 8.32 -9.42 -11.94
C LEU A 276 9.09 -9.07 -13.21
N ASP A 277 9.27 -10.06 -14.12
CA ASP A 277 9.96 -9.85 -15.38
C ASP A 277 9.14 -8.98 -16.35
N LYS A 278 7.81 -9.13 -16.33
CA LYS A 278 6.90 -8.29 -17.13
C LYS A 278 6.97 -6.84 -16.68
N ILE A 279 6.92 -6.59 -15.36
CA ILE A 279 6.99 -5.23 -14.80
C ILE A 279 8.33 -4.57 -15.16
N LYS A 280 9.45 -5.28 -15.04
CA LYS A 280 10.78 -4.74 -15.36
C LYS A 280 10.95 -4.33 -16.81
N LYS A 281 10.16 -4.90 -17.74
CA LYS A 281 10.24 -4.63 -19.18
C LYS A 281 9.48 -3.39 -19.62
N ILE A 282 8.59 -2.86 -18.78
CA ILE A 282 7.86 -1.60 -19.02
C ILE A 282 8.76 -0.40 -18.71
#